data_a5ac7ca3d30e81d0f40ceb310a58e2d0
#
_entry.id   a5ac7ca3d30e81d0f40ceb310a58e2d0
#
_cell.length_a   1.000
_cell.length_b   1.000
_cell.length_c   1.000
_cell.angle_alpha   90.00
_cell.angle_beta   90.00
_cell.angle_gamma   90.00
#
_symmetry.space_group_name_H-M   'P 1'
#
loop_
_entity.id
_entity.type
_entity.pdbx_description
1 polymer ?
#
loop_
_entity_poly.entity_id
_entity_poly.type
_entity_poly.pdbx_seq_one_letter_code
_entity_poly.pdbx_strand_id
1 'polypeptide(L)'
;MRNRFDEQLFELNREIIEMGAMCEEAIASAAKALSTGDMALAAKVCENSSAIDQMERDIEGRCMKLLLHQQPVARDLRLISAALKMITDIERIGDQAEDIAEIVTFLNGHTMEGMELIEEMARATIEMVMSSVDAFVKKDVELAEKVIAQDDVVDDYFSKVKCGIITLIAENSADGEFALDLLMISKYFERIGDHATNIAEWVIYSVTGKHKEV
;
A
#
# COMPACT_ATOMS: atom_id res chain seq x y z
N MET A 1 25.40 12.48 -21.96
CA MET A 1 24.65 11.22 -21.78
C MET A 1 24.30 10.98 -20.30
N ARG A 2 25.26 11.03 -19.36
CA ARG A 2 24.99 10.76 -17.91
C ARG A 2 23.98 11.75 -17.29
N ASN A 3 24.08 13.06 -17.54
CA ASN A 3 23.12 14.05 -17.04
C ASN A 3 21.66 13.74 -17.44
N ARG A 4 21.43 13.28 -18.67
CA ARG A 4 20.09 12.92 -19.13
C ARG A 4 19.56 11.66 -18.44
N PHE A 5 20.42 10.71 -18.10
CA PHE A 5 20.06 9.52 -17.36
C PHE A 5 19.70 9.87 -15.91
N ASP A 6 20.50 10.71 -15.26
CA ASP A 6 20.25 11.18 -13.90
C ASP A 6 18.95 11.99 -13.81
N GLU A 7 18.63 12.81 -14.82
CA GLU A 7 17.33 13.51 -14.94
C GLU A 7 16.16 12.52 -15.04
N GLN A 8 16.29 11.45 -15.83
CA GLN A 8 15.25 10.45 -15.99
C GLN A 8 15.05 9.59 -14.72
N LEU A 9 16.12 9.32 -13.97
CA LEU A 9 16.01 8.67 -12.66
C LEU A 9 15.34 9.58 -11.63
N PHE A 10 15.59 10.87 -11.69
CA PHE A 10 14.90 11.84 -10.84
C PHE A 10 13.39 11.85 -11.11
N GLU A 11 13.00 11.88 -12.39
CA GLU A 11 11.59 11.81 -12.79
C GLU A 11 10.95 10.48 -12.38
N LEU A 12 11.66 9.35 -12.52
CA LEU A 12 11.18 8.05 -12.04
C LEU A 12 10.89 8.08 -10.54
N ASN A 13 11.80 8.60 -9.73
CA ASN A 13 11.60 8.72 -8.29
C ASN A 13 10.41 9.63 -7.96
N ARG A 14 10.23 10.74 -8.68
CA ARG A 14 9.11 11.65 -8.50
C ARG A 14 7.77 10.98 -8.78
N GLU A 15 7.68 10.21 -9.86
CA GLU A 15 6.45 9.48 -10.22
C GLU A 15 6.12 8.37 -9.20
N ILE A 16 7.13 7.67 -8.67
CA ILE A 16 6.92 6.68 -7.62
C ILE A 16 6.41 7.33 -6.31
N ILE A 17 6.95 8.50 -5.94
CA ILE A 17 6.45 9.28 -4.79
C ILE A 17 4.98 9.70 -5.03
N GLU A 18 4.66 10.18 -6.23
CA GLU A 18 3.30 10.59 -6.59
C GLU A 18 2.32 9.41 -6.52
N MET A 19 2.71 8.25 -7.07
CA MET A 19 1.91 7.02 -6.97
C MET A 19 1.70 6.57 -5.52
N GLY A 20 2.75 6.62 -4.68
CA GLY A 20 2.65 6.35 -3.24
C GLY A 20 1.69 7.30 -2.52
N ALA A 21 1.73 8.59 -2.83
CA ALA A 21 0.82 9.58 -2.26
C ALA A 21 -0.66 9.36 -2.68
N MET A 22 -0.89 8.87 -3.91
CA MET A 22 -2.23 8.48 -4.35
C MET A 22 -2.76 7.29 -3.54
N CYS A 23 -1.92 6.30 -3.25
CA CYS A 23 -2.29 5.18 -2.39
C CYS A 23 -2.55 5.63 -0.94
N GLU A 24 -1.73 6.52 -0.39
CA GLU A 24 -1.97 7.13 0.94
C GLU A 24 -3.35 7.78 1.01
N GLU A 25 -3.69 8.62 0.02
CA GLU A 25 -5.00 9.28 -0.05
C GLU A 25 -6.15 8.26 -0.16
N ALA A 26 -5.97 7.21 -0.96
CA ALA A 26 -6.97 6.16 -1.13
C ALA A 26 -7.22 5.40 0.18
N ILE A 27 -6.16 4.93 0.86
CA ILE A 27 -6.24 4.22 2.14
C ILE A 27 -6.89 5.11 3.21
N ALA A 28 -6.44 6.36 3.35
CA ALA A 28 -6.96 7.30 4.34
C ALA A 28 -8.44 7.62 4.09
N SER A 29 -8.82 7.78 2.82
CA SER A 29 -10.21 8.04 2.43
C SER A 29 -11.11 6.84 2.66
N ALA A 30 -10.67 5.63 2.34
CA ALA A 30 -11.41 4.39 2.61
C ALA A 30 -11.61 4.16 4.12
N ALA A 31 -10.57 4.34 4.93
CA ALA A 31 -10.66 4.24 6.39
C ALA A 31 -11.60 5.31 6.98
N LYS A 32 -11.55 6.54 6.48
CA LYS A 32 -12.46 7.60 6.91
C LYS A 32 -13.89 7.32 6.49
N ALA A 33 -14.12 6.84 5.27
CA ALA A 33 -15.45 6.46 4.80
C ALA A 33 -16.05 5.36 5.68
N LEU A 34 -15.26 4.37 6.08
CA LEU A 34 -15.67 3.33 7.01
C LEU A 34 -16.11 3.90 8.36
N SER A 35 -15.27 4.73 8.99
CA SER A 35 -15.55 5.26 10.34
C SER A 35 -16.71 6.25 10.40
N THR A 36 -16.95 6.97 9.30
CA THR A 36 -18.02 7.98 9.22
C THR A 36 -19.29 7.47 8.53
N GLY A 37 -19.29 6.32 7.90
CA GLY A 37 -20.38 5.81 7.07
C GLY A 37 -20.56 6.62 5.77
N ASP A 38 -19.52 7.33 5.29
CA ASP A 38 -19.59 8.20 4.12
C ASP A 38 -19.47 7.42 2.82
N MET A 39 -20.60 6.94 2.30
CA MET A 39 -20.66 6.20 1.03
C MET A 39 -20.21 7.04 -0.18
N ALA A 40 -20.37 8.36 -0.14
CA ALA A 40 -19.94 9.22 -1.24
C ALA A 40 -18.40 9.31 -1.29
N LEU A 41 -17.75 9.35 -0.13
CA LEU A 41 -16.30 9.30 -0.04
C LEU A 41 -15.77 7.94 -0.50
N ALA A 42 -16.41 6.83 -0.12
CA ALA A 42 -16.05 5.49 -0.58
C ALA A 42 -16.18 5.37 -2.12
N ALA A 43 -17.29 5.79 -2.70
CA ALA A 43 -17.48 5.79 -4.15
C ALA A 43 -16.40 6.59 -4.89
N LYS A 44 -15.96 7.71 -4.32
CA LYS A 44 -14.88 8.52 -4.89
C LYS A 44 -13.53 7.79 -4.89
N VAL A 45 -13.25 6.94 -3.88
CA VAL A 45 -12.04 6.11 -3.88
C VAL A 45 -12.07 5.14 -5.07
N CYS A 46 -13.19 4.44 -5.28
CA CYS A 46 -13.36 3.53 -6.42
C CYS A 46 -13.25 4.24 -7.78
N GLU A 47 -13.78 5.46 -7.92
CA GLU A 47 -13.66 6.24 -9.15
C GLU A 47 -12.20 6.63 -9.47
N ASN A 48 -11.37 6.81 -8.46
CA ASN A 48 -9.99 7.27 -8.60
C ASN A 48 -8.97 6.12 -8.76
N SER A 49 -9.35 4.86 -8.52
CA SER A 49 -8.43 3.71 -8.57
C SER A 49 -7.72 3.57 -9.92
N SER A 50 -8.45 3.76 -11.02
CA SER A 50 -7.89 3.70 -12.37
C SER A 50 -6.74 4.68 -12.65
N ALA A 51 -6.61 5.74 -11.85
CA ALA A 51 -5.50 6.68 -11.95
C ALA A 51 -4.19 6.08 -11.41
N ILE A 52 -4.26 5.23 -10.38
CA ILE A 52 -3.10 4.48 -9.86
C ILE A 52 -2.61 3.48 -10.91
N ASP A 53 -3.51 2.74 -11.54
CA ASP A 53 -3.19 1.82 -12.63
C ASP A 53 -2.52 2.53 -13.81
N GLN A 54 -3.03 3.72 -14.17
CA GLN A 54 -2.42 4.49 -15.25
C GLN A 54 -1.02 4.95 -14.88
N MET A 55 -0.80 5.34 -13.63
CA MET A 55 0.52 5.73 -13.14
C MET A 55 1.50 4.55 -13.15
N GLU A 56 1.05 3.34 -12.78
CA GLU A 56 1.86 2.11 -12.89
C GLU A 56 2.35 1.92 -14.33
N ARG A 57 1.42 1.94 -15.31
CA ARG A 57 1.76 1.77 -16.75
C ARG A 57 2.72 2.85 -17.25
N ASP A 58 2.57 4.08 -16.80
CA ASP A 58 3.44 5.20 -17.21
C ASP A 58 4.86 5.03 -16.65
N ILE A 59 4.98 4.62 -15.39
CA ILE A 59 6.26 4.34 -14.73
C ILE A 59 6.93 3.11 -15.36
N GLU A 60 6.17 2.03 -15.64
CA GLU A 60 6.68 0.86 -16.36
C GLU A 60 7.27 1.27 -17.72
N GLY A 61 6.50 2.04 -18.49
CA GLY A 61 6.96 2.56 -19.78
C GLY A 61 8.23 3.41 -19.67
N ARG A 62 8.41 4.18 -18.60
CA ARG A 62 9.63 4.94 -18.30
C ARG A 62 10.80 4.01 -17.97
N CYS A 63 10.60 3.01 -17.12
CA CYS A 63 11.60 2.01 -16.78
C CYS A 63 12.10 1.28 -18.03
N MET A 64 11.18 0.85 -18.91
CA MET A 64 11.54 0.20 -20.16
C MET A 64 12.36 1.12 -21.09
N LYS A 65 12.03 2.40 -21.18
CA LYS A 65 12.83 3.39 -21.95
C LYS A 65 14.23 3.57 -21.37
N LEU A 66 14.36 3.60 -20.03
CA LEU A 66 15.66 3.67 -19.35
C LEU A 66 16.54 2.45 -19.68
N LEU A 67 15.97 1.24 -19.64
CA LEU A 67 16.67 0.00 -19.96
C LEU A 67 17.13 -0.06 -21.41
N LEU A 68 16.28 0.37 -22.37
CA LEU A 68 16.54 0.25 -23.79
C LEU A 68 17.54 1.31 -24.30
N HIS A 69 17.47 2.54 -23.79
CA HIS A 69 18.16 3.67 -24.44
C HIS A 69 19.44 4.11 -23.74
N GLN A 70 19.67 3.71 -22.48
CA GLN A 70 20.75 4.28 -21.66
C GLN A 70 21.85 3.29 -21.29
N GLN A 71 21.72 2.00 -21.63
CA GLN A 71 22.68 0.94 -21.26
C GLN A 71 23.12 1.06 -19.79
N PRO A 72 22.19 0.92 -18.82
CA PRO A 72 22.47 1.14 -17.42
C PRO A 72 23.57 0.19 -16.91
N VAL A 73 24.45 0.69 -16.04
CA VAL A 73 25.43 -0.16 -15.36
C VAL A 73 24.75 -0.98 -14.27
N ALA A 74 25.41 -2.00 -13.76
CA ALA A 74 24.83 -2.99 -12.85
C ALA A 74 24.02 -2.40 -11.68
N ARG A 75 24.48 -1.28 -11.08
CA ARG A 75 23.77 -0.59 -10.00
C ARG A 75 22.46 0.05 -10.48
N ASP A 76 22.52 0.73 -11.62
CA ASP A 76 21.36 1.41 -12.19
C ASP A 76 20.33 0.41 -12.69
N LEU A 77 20.80 -0.73 -13.23
CA LEU A 77 19.95 -1.85 -13.64
C LEU A 77 19.17 -2.42 -12.44
N ARG A 78 19.84 -2.61 -11.29
CA ARG A 78 19.15 -3.10 -10.07
C ARG A 78 18.09 -2.11 -9.58
N LEU A 79 18.39 -0.80 -9.61
CA LEU A 79 17.44 0.24 -9.21
C LEU A 79 16.18 0.21 -10.08
N ILE A 80 16.35 0.18 -11.41
CA ILE A 80 15.21 0.14 -12.34
C ILE A 80 14.44 -1.17 -12.20
N SER A 81 15.14 -2.30 -12.01
CA SER A 81 14.50 -3.61 -11.79
C SER A 81 13.69 -3.65 -10.49
N ALA A 82 14.21 -3.05 -9.41
CA ALA A 82 13.47 -2.91 -8.15
C ALA A 82 12.24 -2.01 -8.34
N ALA A 83 12.38 -0.86 -9.00
CA ALA A 83 11.28 0.04 -9.31
C ALA A 83 10.15 -0.68 -10.05
N LEU A 84 10.45 -1.49 -11.08
CA LEU A 84 9.46 -2.28 -11.82
C LEU A 84 8.68 -3.27 -10.94
N LYS A 85 9.31 -3.80 -9.89
CA LYS A 85 8.63 -4.69 -8.94
C LYS A 85 7.79 -3.91 -7.93
N MET A 86 8.35 -2.82 -7.44
CA MET A 86 7.68 -1.97 -6.45
C MET A 86 6.39 -1.35 -6.98
N ILE A 87 6.36 -0.89 -8.24
CA ILE A 87 5.14 -0.28 -8.78
C ILE A 87 3.97 -1.25 -8.84
N THR A 88 4.22 -2.54 -9.07
CA THR A 88 3.19 -3.57 -9.00
C THR A 88 2.67 -3.77 -7.57
N ASP A 89 3.57 -3.74 -6.55
CA ASP A 89 3.12 -3.78 -5.17
C ASP A 89 2.35 -2.49 -4.78
N ILE A 90 2.74 -1.31 -5.29
CA ILE A 90 2.03 -0.05 -5.05
C ILE A 90 0.64 -0.06 -5.72
N GLU A 91 0.52 -0.59 -6.94
CA GLU A 91 -0.77 -0.78 -7.61
C GLU A 91 -1.68 -1.72 -6.78
N ARG A 92 -1.15 -2.85 -6.28
CA ARG A 92 -1.90 -3.75 -5.40
C ARG A 92 -2.38 -3.08 -4.11
N ILE A 93 -1.59 -2.16 -3.56
CA ILE A 93 -2.03 -1.34 -2.42
C ILE A 93 -3.23 -0.48 -2.80
N GLY A 94 -3.24 0.11 -3.98
CA GLY A 94 -4.37 0.84 -4.54
C GLY A 94 -5.63 -0.03 -4.67
N ASP A 95 -5.48 -1.23 -5.26
CA ASP A 95 -6.56 -2.22 -5.39
C ASP A 95 -7.16 -2.59 -4.03
N GLN A 96 -6.33 -2.84 -3.00
CA GLN A 96 -6.84 -3.17 -1.67
C GLN A 96 -7.60 -1.99 -1.03
N ALA A 97 -7.18 -0.74 -1.29
CA ALA A 97 -7.90 0.44 -0.81
C ALA A 97 -9.26 0.60 -1.53
N GLU A 98 -9.35 0.26 -2.81
CA GLU A 98 -10.59 0.17 -3.57
C GLU A 98 -11.52 -0.92 -3.02
N ASP A 99 -11.00 -2.14 -2.81
CA ASP A 99 -11.73 -3.27 -2.22
C ASP A 99 -12.37 -2.89 -0.86
N ILE A 100 -11.60 -2.17 0.00
CA ILE A 100 -12.13 -1.64 1.26
C ILE A 100 -13.28 -0.66 1.00
N ALA A 101 -13.11 0.27 0.07
CA ALA A 101 -14.11 1.27 -0.26
C ALA A 101 -15.37 0.64 -0.87
N GLU A 102 -15.24 -0.38 -1.71
CA GLU A 102 -16.38 -1.15 -2.23
C GLU A 102 -17.21 -1.75 -1.09
N ILE A 103 -16.57 -2.43 -0.13
CA ILE A 103 -17.28 -2.98 1.03
C ILE A 103 -18.01 -1.88 1.79
N VAL A 104 -17.36 -0.73 2.02
CA VAL A 104 -17.99 0.41 2.71
C VAL A 104 -19.27 0.87 2.00
N THR A 105 -19.32 0.82 0.66
CA THR A 105 -20.56 1.17 -0.07
C THR A 105 -21.69 0.18 0.20
N PHE A 106 -21.39 -1.11 0.42
CA PHE A 106 -22.40 -2.12 0.77
C PHE A 106 -22.89 -2.01 2.21
N LEU A 107 -22.10 -1.45 3.12
CA LEU A 107 -22.52 -1.21 4.51
C LEU A 107 -23.65 -0.19 4.67
N ASN A 108 -23.99 0.55 3.59
CA ASN A 108 -25.11 1.52 3.57
C ASN A 108 -25.08 2.55 4.72
N GLY A 109 -23.89 3.04 5.08
CA GLY A 109 -23.71 3.99 6.17
C GLY A 109 -23.79 3.37 7.57
N HIS A 110 -23.86 2.04 7.68
CA HIS A 110 -23.79 1.37 8.97
C HIS A 110 -22.39 1.54 9.55
N THR A 111 -22.32 2.09 10.74
CA THR A 111 -21.09 2.24 11.55
C THR A 111 -21.33 1.62 12.93
N MET A 112 -20.26 1.24 13.61
CA MET A 112 -20.32 0.62 14.94
C MET A 112 -19.30 1.30 15.86
N GLU A 113 -19.61 1.38 17.14
CA GLU A 113 -18.64 1.72 18.17
C GLU A 113 -17.59 0.60 18.28
N GLY A 114 -16.32 0.93 18.46
CA GLY A 114 -15.24 -0.04 18.64
C GLY A 114 -14.40 -0.30 17.39
N MET A 115 -14.52 0.54 16.34
CA MET A 115 -13.69 0.45 15.14
C MET A 115 -12.28 1.08 15.29
N GLU A 116 -11.94 1.57 16.49
CA GLU A 116 -10.66 2.26 16.76
C GLU A 116 -9.45 1.41 16.38
N LEU A 117 -9.53 0.07 16.56
CA LEU A 117 -8.44 -0.84 16.16
C LEU A 117 -8.23 -0.88 14.65
N ILE A 118 -9.32 -0.76 13.86
CA ILE A 118 -9.23 -0.72 12.40
C ILE A 118 -8.63 0.62 11.95
N GLU A 119 -8.98 1.71 12.61
CA GLU A 119 -8.37 3.03 12.35
C GLU A 119 -6.87 3.05 12.70
N GLU A 120 -6.47 2.42 13.82
CA GLU A 120 -5.05 2.26 14.18
C GLU A 120 -4.31 1.39 13.15
N MET A 121 -4.93 0.30 12.71
CA MET A 121 -4.41 -0.56 11.66
C MET A 121 -4.21 0.22 10.34
N ALA A 122 -5.20 1.00 9.92
CA ALA A 122 -5.10 1.85 8.73
C ALA A 122 -3.95 2.86 8.85
N ARG A 123 -3.78 3.50 10.00
CA ARG A 123 -2.65 4.43 10.24
C ARG A 123 -1.29 3.73 10.16
N ALA A 124 -1.19 2.54 10.74
CA ALA A 124 0.04 1.76 10.68
C ALA A 124 0.40 1.35 9.24
N THR A 125 -0.58 0.92 8.44
CA THR A 125 -0.35 0.58 7.03
C THR A 125 0.03 1.79 6.19
N ILE A 126 -0.60 2.95 6.39
CA ILE A 126 -0.21 4.21 5.72
C ILE A 126 1.26 4.54 6.02
N GLU A 127 1.67 4.46 7.30
CA GLU A 127 3.05 4.72 7.69
C GLU A 127 4.04 3.75 7.03
N MET A 128 3.70 2.46 6.93
CA MET A 128 4.50 1.46 6.24
C MET A 128 4.66 1.79 4.76
N VAL A 129 3.57 2.10 4.05
CA VAL A 129 3.57 2.43 2.62
C VAL A 129 4.45 3.65 2.35
N MET A 130 4.24 4.75 3.08
CA MET A 130 5.00 5.98 2.88
C MET A 130 6.47 5.80 3.23
N SER A 131 6.78 5.07 4.32
CA SER A 131 8.15 4.78 4.73
C SER A 131 8.88 3.88 3.73
N SER A 132 8.20 2.92 3.09
CA SER A 132 8.77 2.06 2.07
C SER A 132 9.15 2.83 0.80
N VAL A 133 8.29 3.75 0.34
CA VAL A 133 8.57 4.66 -0.78
C VAL A 133 9.72 5.62 -0.45
N ASP A 134 9.71 6.20 0.74
CA ASP A 134 10.77 7.07 1.25
C ASP A 134 12.13 6.34 1.31
N ALA A 135 12.14 5.10 1.80
CA ALA A 135 13.33 4.27 1.85
C ALA A 135 13.93 4.03 0.45
N PHE A 136 13.09 3.81 -0.57
CA PHE A 136 13.55 3.67 -1.95
C PHE A 136 14.22 4.94 -2.47
N VAL A 137 13.56 6.09 -2.32
CA VAL A 137 14.05 7.37 -2.83
C VAL A 137 15.37 7.78 -2.14
N LYS A 138 15.44 7.57 -0.82
CA LYS A 138 16.62 7.87 0.00
C LYS A 138 17.70 6.79 -0.08
N LYS A 139 17.38 5.61 -0.61
CA LYS A 139 18.23 4.39 -0.58
C LYS A 139 18.62 4.00 0.85
N ASP A 140 17.65 4.13 1.75
CA ASP A 140 17.82 3.94 3.18
C ASP A 140 17.42 2.52 3.59
N VAL A 141 18.44 1.66 3.77
CA VAL A 141 18.26 0.26 4.17
C VAL A 141 17.72 0.15 5.59
N GLU A 142 18.16 1.03 6.51
CA GLU A 142 17.69 1.00 7.90
C GLU A 142 16.21 1.34 8.00
N LEU A 143 15.73 2.29 7.18
CA LEU A 143 14.32 2.62 7.10
C LEU A 143 13.51 1.45 6.51
N ALA A 144 14.03 0.78 5.47
CA ALA A 144 13.39 -0.40 4.89
C ALA A 144 13.28 -1.55 5.90
N GLU A 145 14.34 -1.80 6.69
CA GLU A 145 14.30 -2.81 7.76
C GLU A 145 13.27 -2.48 8.84
N LYS A 146 13.07 -1.20 9.16
CA LYS A 146 12.01 -0.75 10.09
C LYS A 146 10.61 -1.01 9.54
N VAL A 147 10.38 -0.77 8.25
CA VAL A 147 9.09 -1.10 7.60
C VAL A 147 8.80 -2.59 7.74
N ILE A 148 9.78 -3.45 7.46
CA ILE A 148 9.61 -4.92 7.60
C ILE A 148 9.27 -5.30 9.05
N ALA A 149 9.92 -4.67 10.04
CA ALA A 149 9.62 -4.93 11.45
C ALA A 149 8.26 -4.40 11.90
N GLN A 150 7.71 -3.39 11.21
CA GLN A 150 6.40 -2.81 11.52
C GLN A 150 5.23 -3.69 11.08
N ASP A 151 5.46 -4.65 10.20
CA ASP A 151 4.48 -5.64 9.75
C ASP A 151 3.89 -6.43 10.93
N ASP A 152 4.71 -6.84 11.89
CA ASP A 152 4.27 -7.50 13.12
C ASP A 152 3.21 -6.69 13.90
N VAL A 153 3.26 -5.34 13.81
CA VAL A 153 2.29 -4.45 14.47
C VAL A 153 0.94 -4.51 13.76
N VAL A 154 0.93 -4.54 12.42
CA VAL A 154 -0.30 -4.67 11.62
C VAL A 154 -0.94 -6.03 11.84
N ASP A 155 -0.15 -7.10 11.86
CA ASP A 155 -0.61 -8.46 12.17
C ASP A 155 -1.25 -8.57 13.57
N ASP A 156 -0.67 -7.86 14.54
CA ASP A 156 -1.18 -7.83 15.93
C ASP A 156 -2.54 -7.09 15.98
N TYR A 157 -2.71 -5.99 15.22
CA TYR A 157 -4.00 -5.33 15.07
C TYR A 157 -5.02 -6.25 14.40
N PHE A 158 -4.67 -6.91 13.30
CA PHE A 158 -5.55 -7.86 12.63
C PHE A 158 -6.02 -8.97 13.59
N SER A 159 -5.10 -9.53 14.38
CA SER A 159 -5.42 -10.56 15.37
C SER A 159 -6.40 -10.06 16.45
N LYS A 160 -6.22 -8.82 16.93
CA LYS A 160 -7.11 -8.19 17.91
C LYS A 160 -8.50 -7.91 17.33
N VAL A 161 -8.57 -7.36 16.11
CA VAL A 161 -9.83 -7.13 15.39
C VAL A 161 -10.58 -8.44 15.20
N LYS A 162 -9.92 -9.49 14.72
CA LYS A 162 -10.49 -10.82 14.54
C LYS A 162 -11.08 -11.37 15.84
N CYS A 163 -10.39 -11.22 16.98
CA CYS A 163 -10.91 -11.64 18.28
C CYS A 163 -12.17 -10.84 18.68
N GLY A 164 -12.17 -9.52 18.44
CA GLY A 164 -13.35 -8.67 18.69
C GLY A 164 -14.56 -9.08 17.85
N ILE A 165 -14.33 -9.36 16.55
CA ILE A 165 -15.36 -9.83 15.62
C ILE A 165 -15.98 -11.16 16.07
N ILE A 166 -15.16 -12.12 16.53
CA ILE A 166 -15.66 -13.40 17.07
C ILE A 166 -16.59 -13.15 18.26
N THR A 167 -16.23 -12.24 19.16
CA THR A 167 -17.05 -11.88 20.31
C THR A 167 -18.37 -11.23 19.87
N LEU A 168 -18.30 -10.29 18.92
CA LEU A 168 -19.47 -9.62 18.36
C LEU A 168 -20.48 -10.61 17.78
N ILE A 169 -20.03 -11.55 16.95
CA ILE A 169 -20.90 -12.59 16.35
C ILE A 169 -21.51 -13.48 17.43
N ALA A 170 -20.77 -13.81 18.50
CA ALA A 170 -21.25 -14.64 19.58
C ALA A 170 -22.31 -13.93 20.43
N GLU A 171 -22.22 -12.63 20.63
CA GLU A 171 -23.14 -11.80 21.40
C GLU A 171 -24.40 -11.43 20.62
N ASN A 172 -24.23 -11.12 19.30
CA ASN A 172 -25.34 -10.71 18.45
C ASN A 172 -25.18 -11.27 17.03
N SER A 173 -25.82 -12.40 16.77
CA SER A 173 -25.79 -13.02 15.44
C SER A 173 -26.47 -12.20 14.33
N ALA A 174 -27.26 -11.18 14.67
CA ALA A 174 -27.92 -10.31 13.69
C ALA A 174 -26.92 -9.41 12.95
N ASP A 175 -25.78 -9.11 13.57
CA ASP A 175 -24.72 -8.28 12.98
C ASP A 175 -23.64 -9.14 12.27
N GLY A 176 -23.91 -10.42 12.03
CA GLY A 176 -22.93 -11.36 11.50
C GLY A 176 -22.41 -10.97 10.10
N GLU A 177 -23.25 -10.42 9.21
CA GLU A 177 -22.85 -9.96 7.88
C GLU A 177 -21.89 -8.76 8.00
N PHE A 178 -22.28 -7.75 8.76
CA PHE A 178 -21.43 -6.58 9.05
C PHE A 178 -20.09 -6.97 9.68
N ALA A 179 -20.12 -7.92 10.61
CA ALA A 179 -18.91 -8.44 11.27
C ALA A 179 -17.95 -9.12 10.27
N LEU A 180 -18.47 -9.86 9.29
CA LEU A 180 -17.67 -10.47 8.22
C LEU A 180 -17.08 -9.40 7.30
N ASP A 181 -17.83 -8.36 6.96
CA ASP A 181 -17.34 -7.24 6.16
C ASP A 181 -16.18 -6.51 6.87
N LEU A 182 -16.29 -6.28 8.17
CA LEU A 182 -15.20 -5.71 8.97
C LEU A 182 -13.95 -6.62 9.01
N LEU A 183 -14.14 -7.95 9.05
CA LEU A 183 -13.04 -8.89 8.97
C LEU A 183 -12.33 -8.80 7.60
N MET A 184 -13.11 -8.71 6.52
CA MET A 184 -12.56 -8.56 5.16
C MET A 184 -11.80 -7.24 5.01
N ILE A 185 -12.37 -6.13 5.47
CA ILE A 185 -11.68 -4.82 5.48
C ILE A 185 -10.35 -4.92 6.24
N SER A 186 -10.35 -5.55 7.42
CA SER A 186 -9.13 -5.72 8.21
C SER A 186 -8.09 -6.60 7.49
N LYS A 187 -8.55 -7.62 6.74
CA LYS A 187 -7.66 -8.45 5.93
C LYS A 187 -7.05 -7.67 4.76
N TYR A 188 -7.78 -6.73 4.17
CA TYR A 188 -7.21 -5.86 3.14
C TYR A 188 -6.15 -4.91 3.70
N PHE A 189 -6.35 -4.35 4.90
CA PHE A 189 -5.29 -3.56 5.55
C PHE A 189 -4.03 -4.39 5.83
N GLU A 190 -4.17 -5.64 6.31
CA GLU A 190 -3.02 -6.53 6.52
C GLU A 190 -2.29 -6.79 5.19
N ARG A 191 -3.01 -7.04 4.08
CA ARG A 191 -2.39 -7.21 2.76
C ARG A 191 -1.69 -5.95 2.26
N ILE A 192 -2.17 -4.76 2.61
CA ILE A 192 -1.45 -3.50 2.32
C ILE A 192 -0.10 -3.50 3.06
N GLY A 193 -0.05 -3.94 4.31
CA GLY A 193 1.18 -4.14 5.08
C GLY A 193 2.14 -5.11 4.39
N ASP A 194 1.65 -6.28 3.97
CA ASP A 194 2.42 -7.28 3.21
C ASP A 194 3.08 -6.66 1.95
N HIS A 195 2.32 -5.87 1.17
CA HIS A 195 2.85 -5.20 -0.02
C HIS A 195 3.88 -4.12 0.31
N ALA A 196 3.69 -3.36 1.39
CA ALA A 196 4.68 -2.39 1.86
C ALA A 196 5.99 -3.09 2.31
N THR A 197 5.89 -4.26 2.93
CA THR A 197 7.03 -5.13 3.27
C THR A 197 7.76 -5.59 2.01
N ASN A 198 7.04 -6.03 0.97
CA ASN A 198 7.64 -6.39 -0.32
C ASN A 198 8.41 -5.21 -0.93
N ILE A 199 7.83 -4.01 -0.92
CA ILE A 199 8.50 -2.79 -1.40
C ILE A 199 9.82 -2.57 -0.63
N ALA A 200 9.80 -2.68 0.70
CA ALA A 200 10.99 -2.52 1.54
C ALA A 200 12.07 -3.56 1.22
N GLU A 201 11.71 -4.81 0.97
CA GLU A 201 12.64 -5.87 0.53
C GLU A 201 13.29 -5.54 -0.81
N TRP A 202 12.51 -4.99 -1.78
CA TRP A 202 13.05 -4.52 -3.05
C TRP A 202 13.99 -3.33 -2.88
N VAL A 203 13.75 -2.44 -1.90
CA VAL A 203 14.69 -1.36 -1.55
C VAL A 203 16.02 -1.95 -1.10
N ILE A 204 16.02 -2.89 -0.15
CA ILE A 204 17.23 -3.55 0.34
C ILE A 204 17.99 -4.19 -0.82
N TYR A 205 17.30 -4.94 -1.68
CA TYR A 205 17.92 -5.53 -2.86
C TYR A 205 18.54 -4.48 -3.80
N SER A 206 17.85 -3.38 -4.07
CA SER A 206 18.34 -2.32 -4.97
C SER A 206 19.68 -1.74 -4.52
N VAL A 207 19.86 -1.62 -3.20
CA VAL A 207 21.05 -1.02 -2.57
C VAL A 207 22.15 -2.07 -2.38
N THR A 208 21.83 -3.22 -1.81
CA THR A 208 22.82 -4.23 -1.40
C THR A 208 23.14 -5.26 -2.50
N GLY A 209 22.20 -5.47 -3.43
CA GLY A 209 22.26 -6.56 -4.42
C GLY A 209 21.96 -7.94 -3.85
N LYS A 210 21.50 -8.03 -2.62
CA LYS A 210 21.14 -9.29 -1.97
C LYS A 210 19.63 -9.35 -1.79
N HIS A 211 19.00 -10.45 -2.24
CA HIS A 211 17.65 -10.79 -1.84
C HIS A 211 17.67 -11.36 -0.43
N LYS A 212 16.58 -11.17 0.33
CA LYS A 212 16.34 -11.92 1.54
C LYS A 212 16.31 -13.41 1.14
N GLU A 213 17.14 -14.22 1.77
CA GLU A 213 17.07 -15.67 1.59
C GLU A 213 15.69 -16.14 2.13
N VAL A 214 14.96 -16.85 1.28
CA VAL A 214 13.64 -17.45 1.63
C VAL A 214 13.87 -18.62 2.58
#